data_5f5ee4fb9a9a6f0fda4138b922baf699
#
_entry.id   5f5ee4fb9a9a6f0fda4138b922baf699
#
_cell.length_a   1.000
_cell.length_b   1.000
_cell.length_c   1.000
_cell.angle_alpha   90.00
_cell.angle_beta   90.00
_cell.angle_gamma   90.00
#
_symmetry.space_group_name_H-M   'P 1'
#
loop_
_entity.id
_entity.type
_entity.pdbx_description
1 polymer ?
#
loop_
_entity_poly.entity_id
_entity_poly.type
_entity_poly.pdbx_seq_one_letter_code
_entity_poly.pdbx_strand_id
1 'polypeptide(L)'
;MAEQTEKRIRIGILGASGYTGAELVRLLIRHPNADVVLLTADSHAGKPYEEVFPHLAGLGLPGLVRIDEVEWAGIEVDAVFCGLPHGTTQEIVAGLLHQTHHSVLDEVLRESDGDAAAAIHGTPRVIDLSADFRLDSTETYAEWYGHEHYAPDLQPEAVYGLTETHRAEVSRTKIVGNPGCYPTAAILALAPAVAEGLVEPSFIVDAKSGISGGGRSLNLDNHFSEVNESVHAYAVSGHRHGPEMVQELSAIAGMDVSVT
;
A
#
# COMPACT_ATOMS: atom_id res chain seq x y z
N MET A 1 -29.70 -7.68 -26.32
CA MET A 1 -29.23 -7.16 -25.02
C MET A 1 -27.80 -6.74 -25.24
N ALA A 2 -27.49 -5.44 -25.19
CA ALA A 2 -26.12 -4.96 -25.28
C ALA A 2 -25.39 -5.41 -24.01
N GLU A 3 -24.35 -6.23 -24.14
CA GLU A 3 -23.37 -6.46 -23.10
C GLU A 3 -22.81 -5.09 -22.70
N GLN A 4 -23.17 -4.61 -21.53
CA GLN A 4 -22.44 -3.53 -20.89
C GLN A 4 -21.07 -4.12 -20.57
N THR A 5 -20.08 -3.86 -21.41
CA THR A 5 -18.67 -4.07 -21.05
C THR A 5 -18.40 -3.21 -19.84
N GLU A 6 -18.37 -3.81 -18.65
CA GLU A 6 -17.96 -3.13 -17.42
C GLU A 6 -16.59 -2.51 -17.68
N LYS A 7 -16.46 -1.21 -17.44
CA LYS A 7 -15.21 -0.48 -17.62
C LYS A 7 -14.15 -1.10 -16.69
N ARG A 8 -13.08 -1.64 -17.28
CA ARG A 8 -11.97 -2.16 -16.49
C ARG A 8 -11.19 -1.03 -15.84
N ILE A 9 -10.73 -1.26 -14.62
CA ILE A 9 -9.94 -0.31 -13.82
C ILE A 9 -8.49 -0.39 -14.24
N ARG A 10 -7.90 0.71 -14.63
CA ARG A 10 -6.50 0.81 -15.06
C ARG A 10 -5.61 1.00 -13.87
N ILE A 11 -4.62 0.15 -13.71
CA ILE A 11 -3.80 0.05 -12.51
C ILE A 11 -2.34 0.32 -12.83
N GLY A 12 -1.74 1.23 -12.07
CA GLY A 12 -0.29 1.43 -11.99
C GLY A 12 0.30 0.73 -10.77
N ILE A 13 1.49 0.17 -10.91
CA ILE A 13 2.24 -0.43 -9.81
C ILE A 13 3.62 0.21 -9.76
N LEU A 14 3.89 0.96 -8.70
CA LEU A 14 5.19 1.56 -8.42
C LEU A 14 6.04 0.58 -7.61
N GLY A 15 7.29 0.42 -7.98
CA GLY A 15 8.16 -0.59 -7.37
C GLY A 15 7.85 -2.03 -7.80
N ALA A 16 7.38 -2.20 -9.04
CA ALA A 16 6.90 -3.47 -9.58
C ALA A 16 7.97 -4.58 -9.64
N SER A 17 9.25 -4.27 -9.53
CA SER A 17 10.34 -5.26 -9.56
C SER A 17 10.59 -5.95 -8.20
N GLY A 18 9.88 -5.56 -7.14
CA GLY A 18 9.90 -6.22 -5.84
C GLY A 18 8.96 -7.44 -5.77
N TYR A 19 9.06 -8.22 -4.69
CA TYR A 19 8.15 -9.37 -4.47
C TYR A 19 6.69 -8.95 -4.35
N THR A 20 6.41 -7.85 -3.66
CA THR A 20 5.05 -7.30 -3.54
C THR A 20 4.49 -6.92 -4.91
N GLY A 21 5.32 -6.27 -5.75
CA GLY A 21 4.93 -5.94 -7.13
C GLY A 21 4.61 -7.18 -7.97
N ALA A 22 5.41 -8.23 -7.86
CA ALA A 22 5.16 -9.49 -8.56
C ALA A 22 3.86 -10.16 -8.13
N GLU A 23 3.56 -10.15 -6.82
CA GLU A 23 2.30 -10.69 -6.29
C GLU A 23 1.09 -9.86 -6.72
N LEU A 24 1.20 -8.53 -6.71
CA LEU A 24 0.15 -7.66 -7.24
C LEU A 24 -0.14 -7.98 -8.72
N VAL A 25 0.89 -8.04 -9.56
CA VAL A 25 0.73 -8.41 -10.97
C VAL A 25 0.05 -9.78 -11.09
N ARG A 26 0.52 -10.80 -10.36
CA ARG A 26 -0.04 -12.15 -10.38
C ARG A 26 -1.54 -12.19 -10.02
N LEU A 27 -1.97 -11.36 -9.09
CA LEU A 27 -3.37 -11.25 -8.67
C LEU A 27 -4.19 -10.45 -9.68
N LEU A 28 -3.69 -9.29 -10.11
CA LEU A 28 -4.42 -8.35 -10.96
C LEU A 28 -4.66 -8.86 -12.38
N ILE A 29 -3.70 -9.59 -12.97
CA ILE A 29 -3.89 -10.19 -14.31
C ILE A 29 -5.03 -11.22 -14.37
N ARG A 30 -5.46 -11.74 -13.22
CA ARG A 30 -6.61 -12.66 -13.10
C ARG A 30 -7.89 -11.97 -12.69
N HIS A 31 -7.80 -10.69 -12.33
CA HIS A 31 -8.97 -9.92 -11.90
C HIS A 31 -9.81 -9.52 -13.13
N PRO A 32 -11.11 -9.82 -13.18
CA PRO A 32 -11.93 -9.60 -14.37
C PRO A 32 -12.03 -8.13 -14.77
N ASN A 33 -11.95 -7.22 -13.80
CA ASN A 33 -12.19 -5.78 -13.99
C ASN A 33 -10.91 -4.94 -13.81
N ALA A 34 -9.71 -5.52 -13.95
CA ALA A 34 -8.45 -4.80 -13.80
C ALA A 34 -7.56 -4.96 -15.02
N ASP A 35 -6.91 -3.86 -15.41
CA ASP A 35 -5.85 -3.81 -16.42
C ASP A 35 -4.61 -3.19 -15.82
N VAL A 36 -3.49 -3.90 -15.86
CA VAL A 36 -2.19 -3.36 -15.45
C VAL A 36 -1.62 -2.57 -16.62
N VAL A 37 -1.57 -1.24 -16.47
CA VAL A 37 -1.18 -0.31 -17.55
C VAL A 37 0.17 0.35 -17.32
N LEU A 38 0.68 0.35 -16.08
CA LEU A 38 1.95 0.96 -15.72
C LEU A 38 2.69 0.10 -14.70
N LEU A 39 3.97 -0.17 -14.98
CA LEU A 39 4.88 -0.85 -14.07
C LEU A 39 6.16 -0.02 -13.94
N THR A 40 6.50 0.41 -12.71
CA THR A 40 7.75 1.14 -12.50
C THR A 40 8.80 0.33 -11.75
N ALA A 41 10.05 0.60 -12.04
CA ALA A 41 11.20 0.10 -11.30
C ALA A 41 12.33 1.10 -11.40
N ASP A 42 13.33 0.98 -10.52
CA ASP A 42 14.56 1.75 -10.61
C ASP A 42 15.63 0.93 -11.35
N SER A 43 16.27 -0.03 -10.68
CA SER A 43 17.38 -0.82 -11.23
C SER A 43 17.02 -1.74 -12.40
N HIS A 44 15.73 -1.98 -12.65
CA HIS A 44 15.22 -2.83 -13.72
C HIS A 44 14.47 -2.04 -14.80
N ALA A 45 14.50 -0.71 -14.77
CA ALA A 45 13.89 0.11 -15.80
C ALA A 45 14.44 -0.21 -17.19
N GLY A 46 13.59 -0.08 -18.21
CA GLY A 46 13.91 -0.41 -19.59
C GLY A 46 13.83 -1.90 -19.94
N LYS A 47 13.57 -2.80 -18.97
CA LYS A 47 13.45 -4.23 -19.22
C LYS A 47 11.98 -4.64 -19.40
N PRO A 48 11.72 -5.63 -20.27
CA PRO A 48 10.46 -6.36 -20.24
C PRO A 48 10.23 -6.98 -18.85
N TYR A 49 8.98 -6.97 -18.36
CA TYR A 49 8.67 -7.49 -17.03
C TYR A 49 9.04 -8.97 -16.85
N GLU A 50 8.88 -9.75 -17.90
CA GLU A 50 9.21 -11.17 -17.95
C GLU A 50 10.71 -11.51 -17.82
N GLU A 51 11.59 -10.57 -18.09
CA GLU A 51 13.03 -10.76 -17.82
C GLU A 51 13.32 -10.73 -16.31
N VAL A 52 12.51 -10.01 -15.54
CA VAL A 52 12.63 -9.93 -14.08
C VAL A 52 11.88 -11.08 -13.39
N PHE A 53 10.73 -11.44 -13.94
CA PHE A 53 9.86 -12.50 -13.44
C PHE A 53 9.43 -13.46 -14.55
N PRO A 54 10.28 -14.43 -14.93
CA PRO A 54 10.04 -15.33 -16.06
C PRO A 54 8.74 -16.15 -15.97
N HIS A 55 8.25 -16.41 -14.77
CA HIS A 55 6.99 -17.13 -14.54
C HIS A 55 5.73 -16.31 -14.91
N LEU A 56 5.88 -15.03 -15.22
CA LEU A 56 4.83 -14.13 -15.71
C LEU A 56 5.00 -13.79 -17.20
N ALA A 57 5.80 -14.58 -17.94
CA ALA A 57 6.01 -14.40 -19.36
C ALA A 57 4.74 -14.65 -20.18
N GLY A 58 4.62 -13.96 -21.30
CA GLY A 58 3.52 -14.15 -22.27
C GLY A 58 2.18 -13.52 -21.84
N LEU A 59 2.16 -12.69 -20.80
CA LEU A 59 0.94 -12.05 -20.29
C LEU A 59 0.65 -10.67 -20.90
N GLY A 60 1.51 -10.20 -21.83
CA GLY A 60 1.32 -8.90 -22.50
C GLY A 60 1.45 -7.70 -21.54
N LEU A 61 2.25 -7.82 -20.50
CA LEU A 61 2.46 -6.78 -19.48
C LEU A 61 3.29 -5.60 -20.03
N PRO A 62 3.08 -4.37 -19.51
CA PRO A 62 3.95 -3.24 -19.82
C PRO A 62 5.41 -3.51 -19.46
N GLY A 63 6.34 -2.90 -20.17
CA GLY A 63 7.73 -2.84 -19.75
C GLY A 63 7.92 -2.00 -18.49
N LEU A 64 9.02 -2.24 -17.79
CA LEU A 64 9.39 -1.45 -16.61
C LEU A 64 9.95 -0.10 -17.02
N VAL A 65 9.43 0.98 -16.46
CA VAL A 65 9.91 2.35 -16.67
C VAL A 65 10.37 2.97 -15.36
N ARG A 66 11.21 4.00 -15.41
CA ARG A 66 11.54 4.77 -14.20
C ARG A 66 10.35 5.63 -13.79
N ILE A 67 10.17 5.86 -12.48
CA ILE A 67 9.07 6.67 -11.97
C ILE A 67 9.17 8.13 -12.41
N ASP A 68 10.40 8.67 -12.50
CA ASP A 68 10.70 10.03 -12.94
C ASP A 68 10.57 10.22 -14.48
N GLU A 69 10.45 9.14 -15.24
CA GLU A 69 10.21 9.14 -16.68
C GLU A 69 8.72 8.97 -17.04
N VAL A 70 7.84 8.79 -16.04
CA VAL A 70 6.40 8.62 -16.30
C VAL A 70 5.76 9.96 -16.63
N GLU A 71 5.21 10.07 -17.83
CA GLU A 71 4.40 11.21 -18.25
C GLU A 71 2.97 11.06 -17.71
N TRP A 72 2.77 11.46 -16.44
CA TRP A 72 1.49 11.27 -15.73
C TRP A 72 0.29 11.92 -16.43
N ALA A 73 0.50 13.06 -17.12
CA ALA A 73 -0.56 13.72 -17.90
C ALA A 73 -1.01 12.93 -19.14
N GLY A 74 -0.17 12.02 -19.63
CA GLY A 74 -0.44 11.19 -20.81
C GLY A 74 -0.97 9.79 -20.49
N ILE A 75 -0.96 9.38 -19.22
CA ILE A 75 -1.37 8.05 -18.82
C ILE A 75 -2.65 8.10 -17.96
N GLU A 76 -3.65 7.37 -18.40
CA GLU A 76 -4.88 7.25 -17.62
C GLU A 76 -4.77 6.07 -16.65
N VAL A 77 -4.70 6.37 -15.35
CA VAL A 77 -4.63 5.39 -14.25
C VAL A 77 -5.74 5.67 -13.26
N ASP A 78 -6.53 4.66 -12.93
CA ASP A 78 -7.64 4.78 -11.97
C ASP A 78 -7.21 4.44 -10.54
N ALA A 79 -6.18 3.59 -10.38
CA ALA A 79 -5.59 3.24 -9.09
C ALA A 79 -4.07 2.99 -9.20
N VAL A 80 -3.33 3.38 -8.17
CA VAL A 80 -1.87 3.20 -8.08
C VAL A 80 -1.53 2.44 -6.80
N PHE A 81 -0.84 1.33 -6.94
CA PHE A 81 -0.23 0.61 -5.83
C PHE A 81 1.22 1.06 -5.64
N CYS A 82 1.57 1.53 -4.45
CA CYS A 82 2.90 1.99 -4.11
C CYS A 82 3.66 0.92 -3.32
N GLY A 83 4.46 0.11 -4.00
CA GLY A 83 5.35 -0.89 -3.42
C GLY A 83 6.79 -0.37 -3.25
N LEU A 84 6.92 0.82 -2.71
CA LEU A 84 8.19 1.55 -2.55
C LEU A 84 8.74 1.40 -1.12
N PRO A 85 10.02 1.69 -0.90
CA PRO A 85 10.59 1.73 0.45
C PRO A 85 9.87 2.73 1.36
N HIS A 86 9.82 2.44 2.66
CA HIS A 86 9.26 3.36 3.67
C HIS A 86 9.97 4.73 3.61
N GLY A 87 9.23 5.80 3.82
CA GLY A 87 9.71 7.17 3.79
C GLY A 87 9.77 7.80 2.39
N THR A 88 9.60 7.02 1.31
CA THR A 88 9.63 7.54 -0.06
C THR A 88 8.25 7.71 -0.67
N THR A 89 7.25 7.03 -0.15
CA THR A 89 5.90 7.04 -0.72
C THR A 89 5.17 8.35 -0.46
N GLN A 90 5.44 9.02 0.65
CA GLN A 90 4.75 10.26 1.07
C GLN A 90 4.84 11.37 0.02
N GLU A 91 6.05 11.67 -0.45
CA GLU A 91 6.27 12.71 -1.47
C GLU A 91 5.66 12.32 -2.83
N ILE A 92 5.71 11.04 -3.17
CA ILE A 92 5.13 10.53 -4.41
C ILE A 92 3.62 10.62 -4.37
N VAL A 93 2.98 10.23 -3.25
CA VAL A 93 1.53 10.35 -3.07
C VAL A 93 1.11 11.82 -3.13
N ALA A 94 1.82 12.71 -2.43
CA ALA A 94 1.58 14.15 -2.50
C ALA A 94 1.69 14.66 -3.94
N GLY A 95 2.73 14.25 -4.68
CA GLY A 95 2.92 14.62 -6.08
C GLY A 95 1.79 14.12 -6.98
N LEU A 96 1.36 12.87 -6.83
CA LEU A 96 0.25 12.29 -7.61
C LEU A 96 -1.07 13.00 -7.36
N LEU A 97 -1.38 13.31 -6.11
CA LEU A 97 -2.61 14.00 -5.73
C LEU A 97 -2.58 15.48 -6.15
N HIS A 98 -1.43 16.16 -6.03
CA HIS A 98 -1.28 17.57 -6.42
C HIS A 98 -1.25 17.76 -7.95
N GLN A 99 -0.60 16.89 -8.70
CA GLN A 99 -0.55 17.01 -10.18
C GLN A 99 -1.93 16.84 -10.80
N THR A 100 -2.77 15.99 -10.24
CA THR A 100 -4.16 15.86 -10.68
C THR A 100 -5.02 17.03 -10.26
N HIS A 101 -4.73 17.68 -9.12
CA HIS A 101 -5.43 18.90 -8.70
C HIS A 101 -5.05 20.14 -9.54
N HIS A 102 -3.79 20.28 -9.93
CA HIS A 102 -3.38 21.46 -10.74
C HIS A 102 -3.97 21.45 -12.14
N SER A 103 -4.00 20.31 -12.81
CA SER A 103 -4.62 20.23 -14.15
C SER A 103 -6.13 20.45 -14.13
N VAL A 104 -6.80 20.01 -13.09
CA VAL A 104 -8.26 20.14 -12.92
C VAL A 104 -8.63 21.49 -12.31
N LEU A 105 -7.85 22.05 -11.38
CA LEU A 105 -8.07 23.39 -10.83
C LEU A 105 -7.87 24.49 -11.88
N ASP A 106 -6.88 24.38 -12.74
CA ASP A 106 -6.66 25.34 -13.84
C ASP A 106 -7.79 25.28 -14.89
N GLU A 107 -8.40 24.11 -15.08
CA GLU A 107 -9.54 23.93 -16.00
C GLU A 107 -10.86 24.40 -15.36
N VAL A 108 -11.09 24.07 -14.07
CA VAL A 108 -12.28 24.48 -13.30
C VAL A 108 -12.28 25.98 -12.99
N LEU A 109 -11.13 26.59 -12.74
CA LEU A 109 -11.03 28.05 -12.55
C LEU A 109 -11.21 28.84 -13.86
N ARG A 110 -11.09 28.20 -15.02
CA ARG A 110 -11.39 28.79 -16.32
C ARG A 110 -12.86 28.69 -16.72
N GLU A 111 -13.59 27.71 -16.18
CA GLU A 111 -15.02 27.53 -16.42
C GLU A 111 -15.77 27.65 -15.09
N SER A 112 -16.00 28.89 -14.65
CA SER A 112 -16.85 29.13 -13.49
C SER A 112 -18.30 28.80 -13.84
N ASP A 113 -18.84 27.77 -13.27
CA ASP A 113 -20.13 27.62 -12.62
C ASP A 113 -20.47 26.13 -12.45
N GLY A 114 -20.39 25.68 -11.20
CA GLY A 114 -21.17 24.54 -10.71
C GLY A 114 -20.55 23.15 -10.87
N ASP A 115 -20.29 22.59 -9.77
CA ASP A 115 -20.12 21.17 -9.46
C ASP A 115 -18.68 20.70 -9.17
N ALA A 116 -18.23 21.01 -7.96
CA ALA A 116 -16.99 20.47 -7.39
C ALA A 116 -16.95 18.94 -7.28
N ALA A 117 -18.08 18.24 -7.50
CA ALA A 117 -18.16 16.80 -7.49
C ALA A 117 -17.60 16.14 -8.78
N ALA A 118 -17.57 16.87 -9.90
CA ALA A 118 -17.05 16.35 -11.17
C ALA A 118 -15.50 16.31 -11.19
N ALA A 119 -14.83 17.16 -10.41
CA ALA A 119 -13.37 17.24 -10.33
C ALA A 119 -12.72 15.99 -9.69
N ILE A 120 -13.49 15.15 -9.02
CA ILE A 120 -13.01 13.95 -8.29
C ILE A 120 -12.73 12.77 -9.23
N HIS A 121 -13.20 12.79 -10.47
CA HIS A 121 -13.08 11.64 -11.39
C HIS A 121 -11.69 11.44 -12.04
N GLY A 122 -10.78 12.42 -11.96
CA GLY A 122 -9.44 12.34 -12.56
C GLY A 122 -8.30 11.86 -11.63
N THR A 123 -8.49 11.92 -10.30
CA THR A 123 -7.43 11.59 -9.33
C THR A 123 -7.39 10.09 -9.05
N PRO A 124 -6.29 9.38 -9.28
CA PRO A 124 -6.21 7.96 -8.97
C PRO A 124 -6.35 7.70 -7.48
N ARG A 125 -6.87 6.54 -7.12
CA ARG A 125 -6.76 6.03 -5.75
C ARG A 125 -5.34 5.52 -5.52
N VAL A 126 -4.78 5.83 -4.38
CA VAL A 126 -3.45 5.36 -3.99
C VAL A 126 -3.59 4.29 -2.92
N ILE A 127 -2.99 3.14 -3.15
CA ILE A 127 -2.86 2.06 -2.18
C ILE A 127 -1.38 1.97 -1.82
N ASP A 128 -1.05 2.52 -0.66
CA ASP A 128 0.32 2.50 -0.14
C ASP A 128 0.62 1.20 0.60
N LEU A 129 1.61 0.46 0.12
CA LEU A 129 2.07 -0.77 0.74
C LEU A 129 3.26 -0.51 1.69
N SER A 130 3.77 0.72 1.74
CA SER A 130 4.75 1.14 2.74
C SER A 130 4.08 1.33 4.11
N ALA A 131 4.80 1.89 5.06
CA ALA A 131 4.24 2.21 6.37
C ALA A 131 3.74 3.67 6.47
N ASP A 132 3.90 4.44 5.41
CA ASP A 132 3.85 5.89 5.44
C ASP A 132 2.47 6.46 5.78
N PHE A 133 1.39 5.70 5.47
CA PHE A 133 0.01 6.12 5.72
C PHE A 133 -0.79 5.15 6.60
N ARG A 134 -0.13 4.35 7.45
CA ARG A 134 -0.80 3.35 8.30
C ARG A 134 -1.20 3.87 9.67
N LEU A 135 -0.41 4.80 10.22
CA LEU A 135 -0.57 5.29 11.59
C LEU A 135 -1.34 6.61 11.59
N ASP A 136 -2.31 6.75 12.47
CA ASP A 136 -3.12 7.97 12.60
C ASP A 136 -2.29 9.17 13.11
N SER A 137 -1.26 8.90 13.95
CA SER A 137 -0.37 9.92 14.50
C SER A 137 0.94 10.01 13.74
N THR A 138 1.25 11.21 13.24
CA THR A 138 2.53 11.54 12.63
C THR A 138 3.68 11.53 13.64
N GLU A 139 3.42 11.80 14.92
CA GLU A 139 4.38 11.72 16.01
C GLU A 139 4.76 10.25 16.27
N THR A 140 3.77 9.35 16.33
CA THR A 140 4.01 7.92 16.46
C THR A 140 4.78 7.40 15.25
N TYR A 141 4.46 7.88 14.04
CA TYR A 141 5.23 7.55 12.84
C TYR A 141 6.70 7.98 12.99
N ALA A 142 6.94 9.22 13.41
CA ALA A 142 8.29 9.74 13.57
C ALA A 142 9.10 8.96 14.61
N GLU A 143 8.49 8.58 15.73
CA GLU A 143 9.12 7.76 16.76
C GLU A 143 9.59 6.39 16.23
N TRP A 144 8.73 5.71 15.46
CA TRP A 144 9.00 4.34 15.03
C TRP A 144 9.77 4.22 13.71
N TYR A 145 9.71 5.25 12.85
CA TYR A 145 10.39 5.25 11.55
C TYR A 145 11.60 6.18 11.51
N GLY A 146 11.82 6.99 12.55
CA GLY A 146 13.06 7.74 12.77
C GLY A 146 13.19 9.05 11.98
N HIS A 147 12.10 9.51 11.38
CA HIS A 147 12.02 10.81 10.69
C HIS A 147 10.58 11.36 10.72
N GLU A 148 10.45 12.67 10.59
CA GLU A 148 9.14 13.31 10.48
C GLU A 148 8.37 12.85 9.25
N HIS A 149 7.04 12.90 9.32
CA HIS A 149 6.19 12.61 8.18
C HIS A 149 6.27 13.75 7.15
N TYR A 150 6.63 13.44 5.89
CA TYR A 150 6.83 14.46 4.85
C TYR A 150 5.54 14.98 4.20
N ALA A 151 4.42 14.33 4.44
CA ALA A 151 3.09 14.75 3.97
C ALA A 151 2.05 14.69 5.11
N PRO A 152 2.27 15.42 6.23
CA PRO A 152 1.40 15.33 7.42
C PRO A 152 -0.04 15.77 7.13
N ASP A 153 -0.24 16.67 6.19
CA ASP A 153 -1.57 17.16 5.81
C ASP A 153 -2.43 16.09 5.10
N LEU A 154 -1.80 15.08 4.51
CA LEU A 154 -2.49 13.96 3.85
C LEU A 154 -2.81 12.80 4.81
N GLN A 155 -2.14 12.75 5.96
CA GLN A 155 -2.34 11.66 6.93
C GLN A 155 -3.80 11.52 7.39
N PRO A 156 -4.54 12.60 7.69
CA PRO A 156 -5.94 12.51 8.09
C PRO A 156 -6.90 12.02 6.98
N GLU A 157 -6.46 12.06 5.72
CA GLU A 157 -7.24 11.56 4.58
C GLU A 157 -7.03 10.07 4.32
N ALA A 158 -5.97 9.49 4.89
CA ALA A 158 -5.65 8.09 4.74
C ALA A 158 -6.56 7.21 5.59
N VAL A 159 -6.86 6.03 5.07
CA VAL A 159 -7.63 5.00 5.80
C VAL A 159 -6.78 3.76 5.93
N TYR A 160 -6.76 3.17 7.12
CA TYR A 160 -6.10 1.90 7.36
C TYR A 160 -6.75 0.79 6.53
N GLY A 161 -5.97 0.12 5.69
CA GLY A 161 -6.45 -0.69 4.57
C GLY A 161 -6.85 -2.13 4.92
N LEU A 162 -7.12 -2.46 6.19
CA LEU A 162 -7.65 -3.78 6.56
C LEU A 162 -9.12 -3.85 6.20
N THR A 163 -9.42 -4.38 5.00
CA THR A 163 -10.76 -4.34 4.40
C THR A 163 -11.81 -5.11 5.20
N GLU A 164 -11.42 -6.02 6.04
CA GLU A 164 -12.32 -6.78 6.93
C GLU A 164 -12.92 -5.89 8.01
N THR A 165 -12.19 -4.87 8.46
CA THR A 165 -12.63 -3.93 9.51
C THR A 165 -13.02 -2.56 8.96
N HIS A 166 -12.42 -2.11 7.85
CA HIS A 166 -12.56 -0.75 7.30
C HIS A 166 -13.14 -0.70 5.86
N ARG A 167 -13.90 -1.71 5.43
CA ARG A 167 -14.40 -1.81 4.05
C ARG A 167 -15.15 -0.56 3.57
N ALA A 168 -15.99 0.02 4.41
CA ALA A 168 -16.82 1.17 4.05
C ALA A 168 -15.96 2.42 3.83
N GLU A 169 -14.96 2.64 4.68
CA GLU A 169 -14.02 3.76 4.66
C GLU A 169 -13.07 3.62 3.46
N VAL A 170 -12.48 2.43 3.29
CA VAL A 170 -11.60 2.11 2.15
C VAL A 170 -12.32 2.34 0.81
N SER A 171 -13.63 2.09 0.73
CA SER A 171 -14.38 2.31 -0.51
C SER A 171 -14.52 3.79 -0.89
N ARG A 172 -14.32 4.72 0.04
CA ARG A 172 -14.56 6.17 -0.11
C ARG A 172 -13.28 6.99 -0.16
N THR A 173 -12.21 6.52 0.47
CA THR A 173 -10.95 7.26 0.54
C THR A 173 -10.19 7.28 -0.79
N LYS A 174 -9.28 8.25 -0.91
CA LYS A 174 -8.28 8.33 -1.98
C LYS A 174 -6.95 7.71 -1.59
N ILE A 175 -6.66 7.61 -0.28
CA ILE A 175 -5.40 7.07 0.24
C ILE A 175 -5.72 5.89 1.14
N VAL A 176 -5.18 4.74 0.80
CA VAL A 176 -5.28 3.51 1.59
C VAL A 176 -3.91 3.13 2.11
N GLY A 177 -3.70 3.17 3.42
CA GLY A 177 -2.50 2.64 4.06
C GLY A 177 -2.61 1.12 4.24
N ASN A 178 -2.05 0.34 3.32
CA ASN A 178 -2.16 -1.11 3.38
C ASN A 178 -1.41 -1.68 4.60
N PRO A 179 -2.04 -2.52 5.45
CA PRO A 179 -1.48 -3.02 6.69
C PRO A 179 -0.14 -3.74 6.53
N GLY A 180 0.67 -3.74 7.58
CA GLY A 180 1.82 -4.62 7.70
C GLY A 180 1.40 -6.09 7.79
N CYS A 181 2.32 -7.02 7.46
CA CYS A 181 2.03 -8.45 7.45
C CYS A 181 1.67 -9.00 8.85
N TYR A 182 2.42 -8.64 9.88
CA TYR A 182 2.10 -9.04 11.26
C TYR A 182 0.82 -8.40 11.79
N PRO A 183 0.55 -7.09 11.61
CA PRO A 183 -0.72 -6.49 11.98
C PRO A 183 -1.90 -7.16 11.29
N THR A 184 -1.83 -7.44 10.00
CA THR A 184 -2.89 -8.17 9.29
C THR A 184 -3.23 -9.49 9.99
N ALA A 185 -2.21 -10.30 10.28
CA ALA A 185 -2.41 -11.60 10.92
C ALA A 185 -2.95 -11.47 12.36
N ALA A 186 -2.35 -10.59 13.17
CA ALA A 186 -2.70 -10.43 14.58
C ALA A 186 -4.08 -9.79 14.76
N ILE A 187 -4.37 -8.72 14.02
CA ILE A 187 -5.66 -8.03 14.12
C ILE A 187 -6.79 -8.95 13.68
N LEU A 188 -6.66 -9.63 12.53
CA LEU A 188 -7.71 -10.56 12.07
C LEU A 188 -7.93 -11.73 13.04
N ALA A 189 -6.89 -12.21 13.71
CA ALA A 189 -7.01 -13.27 14.71
C ALA A 189 -7.70 -12.79 16.00
N LEU A 190 -7.45 -11.54 16.43
CA LEU A 190 -7.90 -11.01 17.72
C LEU A 190 -9.20 -10.22 17.63
N ALA A 191 -9.47 -9.54 16.52
CA ALA A 191 -10.59 -8.61 16.35
C ALA A 191 -11.95 -9.20 16.78
N PRO A 192 -12.33 -10.43 16.43
CA PRO A 192 -13.63 -10.98 16.86
C PRO A 192 -13.74 -11.12 18.39
N ALA A 193 -12.68 -11.58 19.04
CA ALA A 193 -12.67 -11.79 20.49
C ALA A 193 -12.61 -10.47 21.27
N VAL A 194 -11.87 -9.49 20.72
CA VAL A 194 -11.75 -8.13 21.28
C VAL A 194 -13.09 -7.39 21.15
N ALA A 195 -13.73 -7.43 20.00
CA ALA A 195 -15.02 -6.76 19.76
C ALA A 195 -16.13 -7.27 20.69
N GLU A 196 -16.10 -8.56 21.05
CA GLU A 196 -17.07 -9.19 21.96
C GLU A 196 -16.66 -9.10 23.44
N GLY A 197 -15.51 -8.46 23.76
CA GLY A 197 -15.00 -8.36 25.13
C GLY A 197 -14.68 -9.70 25.79
N LEU A 198 -14.28 -10.69 25.01
CA LEU A 198 -14.02 -12.07 25.50
C LEU A 198 -12.60 -12.25 26.03
N VAL A 199 -11.73 -11.29 25.81
CA VAL A 199 -10.30 -11.34 26.17
C VAL A 199 -9.87 -10.06 26.89
N GLU A 200 -8.87 -10.17 27.75
CA GLU A 200 -8.23 -9.01 28.38
C GLU A 200 -7.48 -8.17 27.36
N PRO A 201 -7.43 -6.83 27.51
CA PRO A 201 -6.84 -5.91 26.53
C PRO A 201 -5.31 -5.88 26.58
N SER A 202 -4.67 -7.03 26.76
CA SER A 202 -3.22 -7.17 26.83
C SER A 202 -2.81 -8.45 26.11
N PHE A 203 -2.00 -8.32 25.06
CA PHE A 203 -1.66 -9.43 24.16
C PHE A 203 -0.15 -9.60 24.04
N ILE A 204 0.26 -10.87 24.00
CA ILE A 204 1.60 -11.27 23.56
C ILE A 204 1.46 -11.88 22.17
N VAL A 205 2.11 -11.26 21.17
CA VAL A 205 2.05 -11.67 19.77
C VAL A 205 3.36 -12.35 19.38
N ASP A 206 3.37 -13.67 19.41
CA ASP A 206 4.50 -14.49 18.94
C ASP A 206 4.29 -14.86 17.46
N ALA A 207 4.73 -13.99 16.56
CA ALA A 207 4.50 -14.10 15.12
C ALA A 207 5.76 -14.59 14.37
N LYS A 208 5.56 -15.45 13.38
CA LYS A 208 6.61 -15.99 12.52
C LYS A 208 6.40 -15.54 11.06
N SER A 209 7.47 -15.07 10.43
CA SER A 209 7.46 -14.67 9.02
C SER A 209 8.36 -15.58 8.19
N GLY A 210 7.94 -15.90 6.98
CA GLY A 210 8.82 -16.49 5.99
C GLY A 210 9.82 -15.46 5.46
N ILE A 211 10.95 -15.94 4.91
CA ILE A 211 12.07 -15.11 4.46
C ILE A 211 11.69 -14.09 3.37
N SER A 212 10.69 -14.38 2.56
CA SER A 212 10.20 -13.46 1.52
C SER A 212 9.66 -12.15 2.10
N GLY A 213 9.27 -12.12 3.39
CA GLY A 213 8.88 -10.90 4.10
C GLY A 213 10.00 -9.86 4.21
N GLY A 214 11.26 -10.28 4.15
CA GLY A 214 12.43 -9.40 4.09
C GLY A 214 12.66 -8.71 2.75
N GLY A 215 11.85 -9.03 1.74
CA GLY A 215 11.97 -8.46 0.40
C GLY A 215 13.07 -9.12 -0.43
N ARG A 216 13.41 -8.46 -1.55
CA ARG A 216 14.30 -9.00 -2.59
C ARG A 216 15.75 -8.52 -2.46
N SER A 217 16.07 -7.75 -1.43
CA SER A 217 17.42 -7.22 -1.22
C SER A 217 18.42 -8.34 -0.95
N LEU A 218 19.59 -8.22 -1.58
CA LEU A 218 20.72 -9.14 -1.34
C LEU A 218 21.42 -8.76 -0.05
N ASN A 219 21.23 -9.55 0.99
CA ASN A 219 21.93 -9.43 2.26
C ASN A 219 22.20 -10.81 2.85
N LEU A 220 23.05 -10.89 3.86
CA LEU A 220 23.44 -12.15 4.49
C LEU A 220 22.24 -12.82 5.16
N ASP A 221 21.37 -12.03 5.80
CA ASP A 221 20.19 -12.55 6.51
C ASP A 221 19.16 -13.22 5.58
N ASN A 222 19.22 -12.94 4.27
CA ASN A 222 18.38 -13.56 3.25
C ASN A 222 19.10 -14.64 2.45
N HIS A 223 20.37 -14.91 2.77
CA HIS A 223 21.16 -15.90 2.05
C HIS A 223 20.68 -17.32 2.37
N PHE A 224 20.48 -18.15 1.35
CA PHE A 224 19.91 -19.49 1.51
C PHE A 224 20.61 -20.35 2.58
N SER A 225 21.96 -20.34 2.62
CA SER A 225 22.71 -21.12 3.60
C SER A 225 22.55 -20.65 5.05
N GLU A 226 22.13 -19.39 5.25
CA GLU A 226 21.91 -18.84 6.59
C GLU A 226 20.48 -19.09 7.09
N VAL A 227 19.50 -19.11 6.15
CA VAL A 227 18.08 -19.20 6.51
C VAL A 227 17.49 -20.60 6.37
N ASN A 228 18.16 -21.50 5.66
CA ASN A 228 17.65 -22.85 5.45
C ASN A 228 17.59 -23.62 6.76
N GLU A 229 16.42 -24.20 7.07
CA GLU A 229 16.18 -24.96 8.32
C GLU A 229 16.48 -24.17 9.60
N SER A 230 16.42 -22.84 9.54
CA SER A 230 16.73 -21.94 10.65
C SER A 230 15.54 -21.08 11.05
N VAL A 231 15.42 -20.77 12.33
CA VAL A 231 14.49 -19.79 12.90
C VAL A 231 15.27 -18.93 13.90
N HIS A 232 15.25 -17.62 13.71
CA HIS A 232 15.85 -16.69 14.67
C HIS A 232 14.89 -15.54 14.98
N ALA A 233 14.94 -15.08 16.23
CA ALA A 233 14.16 -13.94 16.68
C ALA A 233 14.80 -12.63 16.22
N TYR A 234 13.99 -11.65 15.88
CA TYR A 234 14.42 -10.28 15.62
C TYR A 234 13.42 -9.28 16.22
N ALA A 235 13.84 -8.04 16.40
CA ALA A 235 13.02 -6.96 16.97
C ALA A 235 12.31 -7.34 18.29
N VAL A 236 13.00 -8.10 19.16
CA VAL A 236 12.45 -8.65 20.41
C VAL A 236 12.05 -7.57 21.40
N SER A 237 12.73 -6.42 21.41
CA SER A 237 12.44 -5.29 22.30
C SER A 237 11.32 -4.36 21.80
N GLY A 238 10.85 -4.58 20.58
CA GLY A 238 9.80 -3.77 19.93
C GLY A 238 9.87 -3.86 18.42
N HIS A 239 8.74 -4.08 17.80
CA HIS A 239 8.62 -4.18 16.35
C HIS A 239 7.86 -2.99 15.80
N ARG A 240 8.26 -2.45 14.63
CA ARG A 240 7.61 -1.30 13.97
C ARG A 240 6.13 -1.50 13.65
N HIS A 241 5.67 -2.74 13.61
CA HIS A 241 4.25 -3.07 13.44
C HIS A 241 3.46 -3.07 14.76
N GLY A 242 4.12 -2.90 15.92
CA GLY A 242 3.46 -2.82 17.22
C GLY A 242 2.40 -1.72 17.29
N PRO A 243 2.76 -0.46 16.92
CA PRO A 243 1.81 0.65 16.93
C PRO A 243 0.55 0.42 16.08
N GLU A 244 0.67 -0.22 14.91
CA GLU A 244 -0.49 -0.56 14.08
C GLU A 244 -1.46 -1.49 14.82
N MET A 245 -0.93 -2.53 15.49
CA MET A 245 -1.76 -3.46 16.26
C MET A 245 -2.41 -2.79 17.46
N VAL A 246 -1.69 -1.93 18.17
CA VAL A 246 -2.22 -1.16 19.30
C VAL A 246 -3.34 -0.24 18.84
N GLN A 247 -3.10 0.56 17.79
CA GLN A 247 -4.07 1.48 17.21
C GLN A 247 -5.38 0.78 16.87
N GLU A 248 -5.31 -0.26 16.05
CA GLU A 248 -6.49 -0.94 15.51
C GLU A 248 -7.24 -1.74 16.57
N LEU A 249 -6.52 -2.46 17.43
CA LEU A 249 -7.17 -3.24 18.49
C LEU A 249 -7.77 -2.34 19.58
N SER A 250 -7.16 -1.18 19.87
CA SER A 250 -7.74 -0.20 20.79
C SER A 250 -9.02 0.43 20.22
N ALA A 251 -9.03 0.73 18.91
CA ALA A 251 -10.24 1.22 18.25
C ALA A 251 -11.37 0.19 18.29
N ILE A 252 -11.08 -1.08 18.06
CA ILE A 252 -12.06 -2.19 18.13
C ILE A 252 -12.56 -2.40 19.57
N ALA A 253 -11.65 -2.33 20.57
CA ALA A 253 -11.97 -2.54 21.98
C ALA A 253 -12.73 -1.34 22.60
N GLY A 254 -12.61 -0.14 22.04
CA GLY A 254 -13.08 1.10 22.66
C GLY A 254 -12.29 1.49 23.92
N MET A 255 -11.08 0.97 24.10
CA MET A 255 -10.18 1.21 25.23
C MET A 255 -8.73 0.93 24.83
N ASP A 256 -7.79 1.39 25.66
CA ASP A 256 -6.37 1.14 25.42
C ASP A 256 -6.03 -0.35 25.47
N VAL A 257 -5.33 -0.83 24.44
CA VAL A 257 -4.83 -2.18 24.31
C VAL A 257 -3.30 -2.16 24.36
N SER A 258 -2.70 -3.13 25.03
CA SER A 258 -1.24 -3.35 25.01
C SER A 258 -0.88 -4.56 24.16
N VAL A 259 0.18 -4.43 23.36
CA VAL A 259 0.73 -5.51 22.52
C VAL A 259 2.24 -5.60 22.75
N THR A 260 2.72 -6.81 22.98
CA THR A 260 4.15 -7.12 23.13
C THR A 260 4.57 -8.18 22.14
#